data_bc0c5a5ccd4031e72b70ba09e6dae265
#
_entry.id   bc0c5a5ccd4031e72b70ba09e6dae265
#
_cell.length_a   1.000
_cell.length_b   1.000
_cell.length_c   1.000
_cell.angle_alpha   90.00
_cell.angle_beta   90.00
_cell.angle_gamma   90.00
#
_symmetry.space_group_name_H-M   'P 1'
#
loop_
_entity.id
_entity.type
_entity.pdbx_description
1 polymer ?
#
loop_
_entity_poly.entity_id
_entity_poly.type
_entity_poly.pdbx_seq_one_letter_code
_entity_poly.pdbx_strand_id
1 'polypeptide(L)'
;MVVPPRVLWVDAASRHATVVEVRAHDTEGLLYRLTKAISDAGLDVRSARIHTMGAEAVDTFYVVDERGEPLPDDVRRERIKYALLAACQPLS
;
A
#
# COMPACT_ATOMS: atom_id res chain seq x y z
N MET A 1 -2.94 2.88 -23.09
CA MET A 1 -3.19 3.90 -22.04
C MET A 1 -2.75 3.37 -20.69
N VAL A 2 -1.99 4.13 -19.94
CA VAL A 2 -1.55 3.75 -18.61
C VAL A 2 -2.52 4.34 -17.59
N VAL A 3 -3.12 3.49 -16.77
CA VAL A 3 -4.01 3.94 -15.71
C VAL A 3 -3.15 4.50 -14.58
N PRO A 4 -3.47 5.70 -14.05
CA PRO A 4 -2.72 6.26 -12.93
C PRO A 4 -2.77 5.33 -11.71
N PRO A 5 -1.71 5.29 -10.89
CA PRO A 5 -1.74 4.49 -9.68
C PRO A 5 -2.81 5.01 -8.71
N ARG A 6 -3.36 4.11 -7.92
CA ARG A 6 -4.41 4.42 -6.94
C ARG A 6 -4.11 3.75 -5.62
N VAL A 7 -4.36 4.46 -4.54
CA VAL A 7 -4.25 3.93 -3.18
C VAL A 7 -5.61 4.07 -2.52
N LEU A 8 -6.16 2.95 -2.07
CA LEU A 8 -7.49 2.87 -1.48
C LEU A 8 -7.38 2.31 -0.08
N TRP A 9 -7.94 3.01 0.89
CA TRP A 9 -8.09 2.50 2.26
C TRP A 9 -9.40 1.72 2.33
N VAL A 10 -9.32 0.47 2.77
CA VAL A 10 -10.49 -0.40 2.83
C VAL A 10 -10.91 -0.53 4.29
N ASP A 11 -11.85 0.32 4.69
CA ASP A 11 -12.35 0.33 6.06
C ASP A 11 -13.22 -0.89 6.33
N ALA A 12 -13.25 -1.31 7.58
CA ALA A 12 -14.03 -2.44 8.08
C ALA A 12 -13.65 -3.80 7.49
N ALA A 13 -12.57 -3.88 6.69
CA ALA A 13 -12.11 -5.15 6.14
C ALA A 13 -11.39 -6.01 7.19
N SER A 14 -10.92 -5.40 8.28
CA SER A 14 -10.27 -6.10 9.39
C SER A 14 -10.42 -5.30 10.67
N ARG A 15 -10.55 -6.01 11.81
CA ARG A 15 -10.55 -5.39 13.14
C ARG A 15 -9.14 -5.24 13.70
N HIS A 16 -8.18 -5.96 13.15
CA HIS A 16 -6.85 -6.13 13.74
C HIS A 16 -5.79 -5.40 12.96
N ALA A 17 -6.11 -4.94 11.76
CA ALA A 17 -5.17 -4.24 10.91
C ALA A 17 -5.91 -3.27 10.01
N THR A 18 -5.18 -2.27 9.54
CA THR A 18 -5.67 -1.37 8.49
C THR A 18 -5.37 -2.00 7.15
N VAL A 19 -6.33 -1.99 6.25
CA VAL A 19 -6.18 -2.59 4.92
C VAL A 19 -6.00 -1.47 3.90
N VAL A 20 -4.91 -1.54 3.16
CA VAL A 20 -4.64 -0.60 2.07
C VAL A 20 -4.45 -1.38 0.77
N GLU A 21 -5.17 -0.97 -0.27
CA GLU A 21 -5.05 -1.56 -1.59
C GLU A 21 -4.32 -0.58 -2.50
N VAL A 22 -3.30 -1.08 -3.19
CA VAL A 22 -2.53 -0.28 -4.14
C VAL A 22 -2.72 -0.89 -5.53
N ARG A 23 -3.22 -0.08 -6.45
CA ARG A 23 -3.37 -0.48 -7.84
C ARG A 23 -2.43 0.34 -8.69
N ALA A 24 -1.58 -0.34 -9.45
CA ALA A 24 -0.57 0.32 -10.26
C ALA A 24 -0.19 -0.54 -11.45
N HIS A 25 0.47 0.07 -12.42
CA HIS A 25 1.08 -0.68 -13.51
C HIS A 25 2.13 -1.63 -12.93
N ASP A 26 2.07 -2.90 -13.34
CA ASP A 26 2.98 -3.93 -12.83
C ASP A 26 4.37 -3.69 -13.41
N THR A 27 5.26 -3.15 -12.58
CA THR A 27 6.63 -2.86 -12.96
C THR A 27 7.60 -3.64 -12.10
N GLU A 28 8.81 -3.86 -12.62
CA GLU A 28 9.83 -4.57 -11.87
C GLU A 28 10.14 -3.84 -10.55
N GLY A 29 10.19 -4.60 -9.46
CA GLY A 29 10.50 -4.09 -8.14
C GLY A 29 9.36 -3.36 -7.46
N LEU A 30 8.15 -3.34 -8.04
CA LEU A 30 7.01 -2.63 -7.45
C LEU A 30 6.72 -3.09 -6.02
N LEU A 31 6.63 -4.39 -5.81
CA LEU A 31 6.34 -4.93 -4.48
C LEU A 31 7.39 -4.50 -3.46
N TYR A 32 8.67 -4.56 -3.83
CA TYR A 32 9.75 -4.12 -2.96
C TYR A 32 9.62 -2.64 -2.60
N ARG A 33 9.33 -1.79 -3.59
CA ARG A 33 9.20 -0.36 -3.34
C ARG A 33 8.00 -0.05 -2.44
N LEU A 34 6.89 -0.76 -2.62
CA LEU A 34 5.71 -0.58 -1.78
C LEU A 34 5.98 -1.03 -0.34
N THR A 35 6.56 -2.21 -0.14
CA THR A 35 6.86 -2.70 1.20
C THR A 35 7.89 -1.83 1.90
N LYS A 36 8.87 -1.32 1.15
CA LYS A 36 9.86 -0.39 1.69
C LYS A 36 9.20 0.91 2.15
N ALA A 37 8.29 1.47 1.35
CA ALA A 37 7.56 2.69 1.72
C ALA A 37 6.75 2.49 3.00
N ILE A 38 6.09 1.33 3.13
CA ILE A 38 5.33 0.99 4.33
C ILE A 38 6.25 0.90 5.54
N SER A 39 7.36 0.21 5.40
CA SER A 39 8.34 0.05 6.48
C SER A 39 8.97 1.39 6.87
N ASP A 40 9.33 2.21 5.89
CA ASP A 40 9.92 3.53 6.14
C ASP A 40 8.94 4.46 6.86
N ALA A 41 7.64 4.24 6.69
CA ALA A 41 6.61 5.00 7.39
C ALA A 41 6.38 4.53 8.84
N GLY A 42 7.15 3.53 9.30
CA GLY A 42 7.04 3.01 10.65
C GLY A 42 5.94 1.97 10.83
N LEU A 43 5.42 1.42 9.74
CA LEU A 43 4.35 0.43 9.79
C LEU A 43 4.91 -0.97 9.63
N ASP A 44 4.14 -1.94 10.11
CA ASP A 44 4.45 -3.36 9.97
C ASP A 44 3.40 -4.03 9.09
N VAL A 45 3.86 -4.83 8.13
CA VAL A 45 2.97 -5.58 7.25
C VAL A 45 2.65 -6.92 7.91
N ARG A 46 1.38 -7.13 8.25
CA ARG A 46 0.92 -8.39 8.85
C ARG A 46 0.69 -9.46 7.80
N SER A 47 0.12 -9.05 6.67
CA SER A 47 -0.03 -9.93 5.52
C SER A 47 -0.19 -9.10 4.26
N ALA A 48 0.00 -9.75 3.12
CA ALA A 48 -0.16 -9.10 1.83
C ALA A 48 -0.78 -10.09 0.85
N ARG A 49 -1.62 -9.56 -0.04
CA ARG A 49 -2.16 -10.32 -1.15
C ARG A 49 -1.75 -9.63 -2.44
N ILE A 50 -1.11 -10.37 -3.30
CA ILE A 50 -0.59 -9.85 -4.56
C ILE A 50 -1.41 -10.49 -5.69
N HIS A 51 -2.00 -9.65 -6.51
CA HIS A 51 -2.83 -10.11 -7.62
C HIS A 51 -2.49 -9.30 -8.85
N THR A 52 -2.30 -9.96 -9.97
CA THR A 52 -2.01 -9.30 -11.24
C THR A 52 -3.16 -9.53 -12.20
N MET A 53 -3.66 -8.45 -12.77
CA MET A 53 -4.75 -8.46 -13.74
C MET A 53 -4.25 -7.78 -15.02
N GLY A 54 -3.80 -8.59 -15.98
CA GLY A 54 -3.15 -8.06 -17.18
C GLY A 54 -1.87 -7.32 -16.82
N ALA A 55 -1.79 -6.04 -17.18
CA ALA A 55 -0.63 -5.21 -16.87
C ALA A 55 -0.79 -4.45 -15.53
N GLU A 56 -1.88 -4.64 -14.83
CA GLU A 56 -2.14 -3.96 -13.56
C GLU A 56 -1.88 -4.89 -12.38
N ALA A 57 -1.12 -4.40 -11.41
CA ALA A 57 -0.95 -5.08 -10.12
C ALA A 57 -1.96 -4.51 -9.13
N VAL A 58 -2.61 -5.41 -8.39
CA VAL A 58 -3.52 -5.07 -7.30
C VAL A 58 -2.95 -5.70 -6.04
N ASP A 59 -2.29 -4.88 -5.24
CA ASP A 59 -1.59 -5.34 -4.04
C ASP A 59 -2.34 -4.85 -2.81
N THR A 60 -2.73 -5.78 -1.95
CA THR A 60 -3.48 -5.47 -0.73
C THR A 60 -2.60 -5.79 0.47
N PHE A 61 -2.39 -4.77 1.33
CA PHE A 61 -1.55 -4.91 2.51
C PHE A 61 -2.39 -4.74 3.78
N TYR A 62 -2.16 -5.62 4.73
CA TYR A 62 -2.73 -5.53 6.07
C TYR A 62 -1.63 -5.00 6.98
N VAL A 63 -1.78 -3.76 7.44
CA VAL A 63 -0.71 -3.05 8.15
C VAL A 63 -1.17 -2.61 9.54
N VAL A 64 -0.21 -2.52 10.46
CA VAL A 64 -0.42 -2.00 11.80
C VAL A 64 0.64 -0.96 12.10
N ASP A 65 0.38 -0.14 13.13
CA ASP A 65 1.34 0.86 13.57
C ASP A 65 2.42 0.25 14.48
N GLU A 66 3.25 1.11 15.07
CA GLU A 66 4.36 0.70 15.93
C GLU A 66 3.90 -0.03 17.20
N ARG A 67 2.63 0.15 17.59
CA ARG A 67 2.04 -0.52 18.73
C ARG A 67 1.32 -1.81 18.37
N GLY A 68 1.33 -2.17 17.08
CA GLY A 68 0.60 -3.33 16.59
C GLY A 68 -0.89 -3.07 16.42
N GLU A 69 -1.31 -1.82 16.29
CA GLU A 69 -2.71 -1.44 16.19
C GLU A 69 -3.06 -0.88 14.82
N PRO A 70 -4.33 -0.94 14.42
CA PRO A 70 -4.77 -0.31 13.17
C PRO A 70 -4.54 1.20 13.19
N LEU A 71 -4.35 1.77 12.00
CA LEU A 71 -4.17 3.21 11.84
C LEU A 71 -5.52 3.93 11.93
N PRO A 72 -5.60 5.02 12.70
CA PRO A 72 -6.78 5.87 12.64
C PRO A 72 -6.86 6.59 11.30
N ASP A 73 -8.07 7.00 10.92
CA ASP A 73 -8.30 7.79 9.71
C ASP A 73 -7.91 9.24 9.99
N ASP A 74 -6.66 9.57 9.76
CA ASP A 74 -6.11 10.89 10.04
C ASP A 74 -5.02 11.27 9.04
N VAL A 75 -4.27 12.31 9.36
CA VAL A 75 -3.22 12.86 8.49
C VAL A 75 -2.13 11.83 8.19
N ARG A 76 -1.91 10.87 9.06
CA ARG A 76 -0.90 9.83 8.84
C ARG A 76 -1.24 8.97 7.63
N ARG A 77 -2.53 8.61 7.45
CA ARG A 77 -2.98 7.88 6.27
C ARG A 77 -2.70 8.66 4.99
N GLU A 78 -2.91 9.98 5.01
CA GLU A 78 -2.62 10.81 3.85
C GLU A 78 -1.14 10.80 3.49
N ARG A 79 -0.25 10.89 4.47
CA ARG A 79 1.19 10.82 4.24
C ARG A 79 1.60 9.48 3.65
N ILE A 80 1.05 8.41 4.19
CA ILE A 80 1.33 7.05 3.71
C ILE A 80 0.82 6.88 2.29
N LYS A 81 -0.37 7.38 1.99
CA LYS A 81 -0.92 7.35 0.65
C LYS A 81 0.02 7.99 -0.37
N TYR A 82 0.54 9.18 -0.08
CA TYR A 82 1.47 9.84 -0.98
C TYR A 82 2.79 9.10 -1.12
N ALA A 83 3.28 8.49 -0.04
CA ALA A 83 4.48 7.67 -0.09
C ALA A 83 4.28 6.44 -0.99
N LEU A 84 3.12 5.80 -0.89
CA LEU A 84 2.79 4.65 -1.72
C LEU A 84 2.62 5.05 -3.19
N LEU A 85 1.97 6.18 -3.45
CA LEU A 85 1.83 6.69 -4.81
C LEU A 85 3.21 6.98 -5.43
N ALA A 86 4.11 7.57 -4.65
CA ALA A 86 5.48 7.81 -5.11
C ALA A 86 6.22 6.50 -5.40
N ALA A 87 5.99 5.48 -4.57
CA ALA A 87 6.62 4.17 -4.76
C ALA A 87 6.12 3.45 -6.02
N CYS A 88 4.95 3.82 -6.53
CA CYS A 88 4.42 3.26 -7.78
C CYS A 88 5.14 3.78 -9.01
N GLN A 89 5.88 4.88 -8.89
CA GLN A 89 6.61 5.44 -10.02
C GLN A 89 7.84 4.59 -10.32
N PRO A 90 8.08 4.23 -11.57
CA PRO A 90 9.30 3.49 -11.89
C PRO A 90 10.53 4.37 -11.61
N LEU A 91 11.59 3.72 -11.16
CA LEU A 91 12.87 4.40 -11.01
C LEU A 91 13.40 4.75 -12.39
N SER A 92 13.70 6.02 -12.59
CA SER A 92 14.24 6.50 -13.86
C SER A 92 15.76 6.54 -13.83
#